data_43f7b8f40e98f41f2712131f6fe6ef9e
#
_entry.id   43f7b8f40e98f41f2712131f6fe6ef9e
#
_cell.length_a   1.000
_cell.length_b   1.000
_cell.length_c   1.000
_cell.angle_alpha   90.00
_cell.angle_beta   90.00
_cell.angle_gamma   90.00
#
_symmetry.space_group_name_H-M   'P 1'
#
loop_
_entity.id
_entity.type
_entity.pdbx_description
1 polymer ?
#
loop_
_entity_poly.entity_id
_entity_poly.type
_entity_poly.pdbx_seq_one_letter_code
_entity_poly.pdbx_strand_id
1 'polypeptide(L)'
;MNRQSGFNRSYPSLRSGFHTKFRRTWAIWFLLIIHAVVVLAGFVAPYSFETQERGHPYAPPTRLHFVDCTGSFHFRPFVYVTKSAENALNDYQPDCSQRAGIEFFSQGDSYTILGMFSSTRHLFGVQAPANLFLMGTDGFGRDQFSRLLYGGQVSLFAGFVAAAFSAITGLLLGGIAGMYGGRLDDAAMRFAEVFITIPWFYLLIAVRAFLPLQISPVVAFLLVVSVIGIVGWSRPARLVRGVILSARERNFVLAAKGFGASNAYLLRRHLIPLTFSVLLTQMAVLIPQFILAEVILSFLGLGIGEPFPSWGNMLAQAQQYHVLVSYWWMLLPGLAPVPVFLAYHSLAETLQERIKSNI
;
A
#
# COMPACT_ATOMS: atom_id res chain seq x y z
N MET A 1 37.93 -2.93 -54.18
CA MET A 1 37.85 -3.27 -52.73
C MET A 1 36.56 -2.66 -52.16
N ASN A 2 35.56 -3.51 -52.03
CA ASN A 2 34.20 -3.20 -51.60
C ASN A 2 34.14 -3.02 -50.08
N ARG A 3 33.65 -1.87 -49.58
CA ARG A 3 33.13 -1.69 -48.21
C ARG A 3 31.61 -1.54 -48.28
N GLN A 4 30.89 -2.61 -48.06
CA GLN A 4 29.49 -2.59 -47.75
C GLN A 4 29.35 -2.30 -46.24
N SER A 5 28.93 -1.09 -45.88
CA SER A 5 28.46 -0.77 -44.55
C SER A 5 26.98 -1.13 -44.45
N GLY A 6 26.69 -2.33 -43.91
CA GLY A 6 25.33 -2.78 -43.59
C GLY A 6 24.75 -1.95 -42.44
N PHE A 7 23.80 -1.08 -42.74
CA PHE A 7 22.95 -0.37 -41.80
C PHE A 7 21.91 -1.38 -41.26
N ASN A 8 22.22 -2.03 -40.15
CA ASN A 8 21.27 -2.92 -39.45
C ASN A 8 20.26 -2.04 -38.69
N ARG A 9 19.18 -1.63 -39.36
CA ARG A 9 18.00 -1.05 -38.72
C ARG A 9 17.21 -2.22 -38.08
N SER A 10 17.46 -2.47 -36.79
CA SER A 10 16.59 -3.32 -35.99
C SER A 10 15.24 -2.62 -35.82
N TYR A 11 14.25 -3.06 -36.60
CA TYR A 11 12.84 -2.68 -36.40
C TYR A 11 12.38 -3.15 -35.01
N PRO A 12 11.81 -2.29 -34.18
CA PRO A 12 11.20 -2.75 -32.93
C PRO A 12 10.03 -3.68 -33.27
N SER A 13 10.09 -4.91 -32.77
CA SER A 13 9.07 -5.91 -33.02
C SER A 13 7.72 -5.42 -32.48
N LEU A 14 6.67 -5.50 -33.29
CA LEU A 14 5.28 -5.15 -32.94
C LEU A 14 4.78 -5.88 -31.66
N ARG A 15 5.38 -7.02 -31.31
CA ARG A 15 5.11 -7.75 -30.08
C ARG A 15 5.51 -7.00 -28.79
N SER A 16 6.59 -6.21 -28.81
CA SER A 16 7.04 -5.48 -27.62
C SER A 16 6.06 -4.36 -27.22
N GLY A 17 5.44 -3.69 -28.19
CA GLY A 17 4.49 -2.61 -27.96
C GLY A 17 3.13 -3.06 -27.35
N PHE A 18 2.67 -4.27 -27.66
CA PHE A 18 1.41 -4.80 -27.13
C PHE A 18 1.57 -5.24 -25.66
N HIS A 19 2.68 -5.89 -25.32
CA HIS A 19 2.95 -6.34 -23.96
C HIS A 19 3.16 -5.17 -22.98
N THR A 20 3.84 -4.10 -23.40
CA THR A 20 4.05 -2.91 -22.57
C THR A 20 2.75 -2.14 -22.36
N LYS A 21 1.90 -2.02 -23.40
CA LYS A 21 0.60 -1.34 -23.30
C LYS A 21 -0.37 -2.08 -22.37
N PHE A 22 -0.41 -3.42 -22.46
CA PHE A 22 -1.23 -4.27 -21.59
C PHE A 22 -0.78 -4.20 -20.13
N ARG A 23 0.54 -4.37 -19.85
CA ARG A 23 1.10 -4.26 -18.49
C ARG A 23 0.78 -2.92 -17.83
N ARG A 24 0.85 -1.84 -18.58
CA ARG A 24 0.53 -0.49 -18.09
C ARG A 24 -0.93 -0.33 -17.69
N THR A 25 -1.86 -0.75 -18.54
CA THR A 25 -3.30 -0.62 -18.28
C THR A 25 -3.70 -1.45 -17.08
N TRP A 26 -3.19 -2.67 -16.98
CA TRP A 26 -3.44 -3.57 -15.85
C TRP A 26 -2.99 -2.96 -14.51
N ALA A 27 -1.75 -2.46 -14.42
CA ALA A 27 -1.20 -1.93 -13.17
C ALA A 27 -2.02 -0.74 -12.63
N ILE A 28 -2.42 0.18 -13.51
CA ILE A 28 -3.22 1.35 -13.13
C ILE A 28 -4.59 0.90 -12.61
N TRP A 29 -5.29 0.03 -13.35
CA TRP A 29 -6.62 -0.43 -12.94
C TRP A 29 -6.55 -1.25 -11.65
N PHE A 30 -5.54 -2.12 -11.51
CA PHE A 30 -5.36 -2.89 -10.29
C PHE A 30 -5.13 -1.97 -9.08
N LEU A 31 -4.25 -0.97 -9.20
CA LEU A 31 -4.00 -0.01 -8.12
C LEU A 31 -5.26 0.80 -7.79
N LEU A 32 -6.00 1.25 -8.79
CA LEU A 32 -7.26 1.97 -8.55
C LEU A 32 -8.28 1.09 -7.84
N ILE A 33 -8.45 -0.15 -8.27
CA ILE A 33 -9.41 -1.09 -7.67
C ILE A 33 -9.00 -1.42 -6.23
N ILE A 34 -7.74 -1.78 -5.97
CA ILE A 34 -7.32 -2.15 -4.62
C ILE A 34 -7.44 -0.98 -3.64
N HIS A 35 -7.08 0.25 -4.07
CA HIS A 35 -7.26 1.43 -3.22
C HIS A 35 -8.74 1.75 -2.99
N ALA A 36 -9.59 1.60 -4.00
CA ALA A 36 -11.03 1.79 -3.86
C ALA A 36 -11.65 0.75 -2.90
N VAL A 37 -11.28 -0.53 -3.05
CA VAL A 37 -11.72 -1.62 -2.15
C VAL A 37 -11.29 -1.35 -0.72
N VAL A 38 -10.06 -0.92 -0.51
CA VAL A 38 -9.53 -0.62 0.82
C VAL A 38 -10.18 0.64 1.43
N VAL A 39 -10.43 1.69 0.65
CA VAL A 39 -11.18 2.87 1.12
C VAL A 39 -12.59 2.49 1.52
N LEU A 40 -13.21 1.58 0.79
CA LEU A 40 -14.56 1.05 1.05
C LEU A 40 -14.53 -0.21 1.96
N ALA A 41 -13.46 -0.41 2.75
CA ALA A 41 -13.31 -1.62 3.57
C ALA A 41 -14.53 -1.88 4.45
N GLY A 42 -15.11 -0.86 5.08
CA GLY A 42 -16.31 -1.02 5.89
C GLY A 42 -17.51 -1.58 5.12
N PHE A 43 -17.65 -1.23 3.84
CA PHE A 43 -18.72 -1.77 2.98
C PHE A 43 -18.40 -3.18 2.48
N VAL A 44 -17.16 -3.44 2.11
CA VAL A 44 -16.74 -4.74 1.52
C VAL A 44 -16.57 -5.82 2.59
N ALA A 45 -16.11 -5.46 3.78
CA ALA A 45 -15.92 -6.35 4.92
C ALA A 45 -17.27 -6.78 5.50
N PRO A 46 -17.50 -8.08 5.79
CA PRO A 46 -18.74 -8.54 6.43
C PRO A 46 -18.86 -8.13 7.89
N TYR A 47 -17.75 -7.87 8.59
CA TYR A 47 -17.69 -7.53 10.01
C TYR A 47 -16.84 -6.28 10.26
N SER A 48 -17.04 -5.66 11.44
CA SER A 48 -16.08 -4.70 11.97
C SER A 48 -14.75 -5.40 12.30
N PHE A 49 -13.63 -4.67 12.16
CA PHE A 49 -12.32 -5.20 12.55
C PHE A 49 -12.15 -5.45 14.06
N GLU A 50 -13.06 -4.90 14.88
CA GLU A 50 -13.08 -5.06 16.33
C GLU A 50 -13.98 -6.22 16.79
N THR A 51 -14.93 -6.64 15.96
CA THR A 51 -15.91 -7.69 16.30
C THR A 51 -15.20 -9.01 16.58
N GLN A 52 -15.47 -9.57 17.76
CA GLN A 52 -14.85 -10.80 18.27
C GLN A 52 -15.91 -11.89 18.46
N GLU A 53 -15.80 -12.95 17.69
CA GLU A 53 -16.57 -14.18 17.88
C GLU A 53 -15.80 -15.13 18.81
N ARG A 54 -15.95 -14.93 20.12
CA ARG A 54 -15.19 -15.64 21.16
C ARG A 54 -15.33 -17.17 21.11
N GLY A 55 -16.40 -17.67 20.50
CA GLY A 55 -16.61 -19.10 20.25
C GLY A 55 -15.80 -19.66 19.07
N HIS A 56 -15.08 -18.81 18.31
CA HIS A 56 -14.41 -19.20 17.07
C HIS A 56 -12.94 -18.73 17.01
N PRO A 57 -12.09 -18.95 18.05
CA PRO A 57 -10.67 -18.64 17.97
C PRO A 57 -9.99 -19.57 16.97
N TYR A 58 -9.18 -18.99 16.08
CA TYR A 58 -8.48 -19.71 15.01
C TYR A 58 -9.40 -20.59 14.15
N ALA A 59 -10.65 -20.18 13.91
CA ALA A 59 -11.54 -20.90 13.01
C ALA A 59 -11.00 -20.86 11.57
N PRO A 60 -11.01 -21.99 10.85
CA PRO A 60 -10.53 -22.06 9.48
C PRO A 60 -11.43 -21.27 8.53
N PRO A 61 -10.94 -20.93 7.31
CA PRO A 61 -11.77 -20.33 6.29
C PRO A 61 -13.06 -21.11 6.06
N THR A 62 -14.19 -20.39 6.10
CA THR A 62 -15.52 -20.97 5.92
C THR A 62 -15.66 -21.51 4.49
N ARG A 63 -16.07 -22.76 4.35
CA ARG A 63 -16.33 -23.36 3.05
C ARG A 63 -17.69 -22.93 2.51
N LEU A 64 -17.71 -22.48 1.28
CA LEU A 64 -18.94 -22.17 0.55
C LEU A 64 -19.47 -23.43 -0.12
N HIS A 65 -20.76 -23.72 0.08
CA HIS A 65 -21.43 -24.91 -0.43
C HIS A 65 -22.51 -24.52 -1.46
N PHE A 66 -22.62 -25.29 -2.53
CA PHE A 66 -23.70 -25.25 -3.50
C PHE A 66 -24.54 -26.53 -3.44
N VAL A 67 -24.02 -27.58 -2.82
CA VAL A 67 -24.71 -28.87 -2.62
C VAL A 67 -24.82 -29.09 -1.12
N ASP A 68 -26.00 -29.41 -0.64
CA ASP A 68 -26.23 -29.70 0.78
C ASP A 68 -25.87 -31.16 1.17
N CYS A 69 -25.93 -31.47 2.47
CA CYS A 69 -25.62 -32.79 2.98
C CYS A 69 -26.57 -33.89 2.48
N THR A 70 -27.73 -33.50 1.88
CA THR A 70 -28.70 -34.45 1.26
C THR A 70 -28.42 -34.67 -0.24
N GLY A 71 -27.45 -33.99 -0.82
CA GLY A 71 -27.13 -34.04 -2.25
C GLY A 71 -27.91 -33.08 -3.13
N SER A 72 -28.74 -32.19 -2.55
CA SER A 72 -29.53 -31.22 -3.30
C SER A 72 -28.71 -29.99 -3.69
N PHE A 73 -28.80 -29.57 -4.96
CA PHE A 73 -28.08 -28.40 -5.49
C PHE A 73 -28.87 -27.10 -5.23
N HIS A 74 -28.15 -26.06 -4.82
CA HIS A 74 -28.67 -24.71 -4.58
C HIS A 74 -27.91 -23.69 -5.41
N PHE A 75 -28.60 -22.85 -6.18
CA PHE A 75 -27.98 -21.75 -6.97
C PHE A 75 -27.32 -20.68 -6.09
N ARG A 76 -27.89 -20.43 -4.90
CA ARG A 76 -27.33 -19.46 -3.95
C ARG A 76 -26.35 -20.18 -3.04
N PRO A 77 -25.09 -19.73 -2.98
CA PRO A 77 -24.10 -20.31 -2.09
C PRO A 77 -24.54 -20.11 -0.64
N PHE A 78 -24.25 -21.10 0.20
CA PHE A 78 -24.59 -21.09 1.61
C PHE A 78 -23.44 -21.63 2.44
N VAL A 79 -23.50 -21.37 3.74
CA VAL A 79 -22.56 -21.88 4.73
C VAL A 79 -23.33 -22.66 5.79
N TYR A 80 -22.66 -23.61 6.42
CA TYR A 80 -23.18 -24.28 7.60
C TYR A 80 -22.75 -23.54 8.87
N VAL A 81 -23.58 -23.61 9.91
CA VAL A 81 -23.17 -23.21 11.25
C VAL A 81 -22.04 -24.13 11.69
N THR A 82 -20.95 -23.55 12.15
CA THR A 82 -19.80 -24.32 12.66
C THR A 82 -19.90 -24.44 14.18
N LYS A 83 -19.71 -25.67 14.70
CA LYS A 83 -19.62 -25.94 16.13
C LYS A 83 -18.20 -26.38 16.47
N SER A 84 -17.68 -25.92 17.61
CA SER A 84 -16.44 -26.44 18.15
C SER A 84 -16.66 -27.89 18.57
N ALA A 85 -15.76 -28.80 18.19
CA ALA A 85 -15.83 -30.18 18.61
C ALA A 85 -15.58 -30.28 20.13
N GLU A 86 -16.37 -31.07 20.83
CA GLU A 86 -16.32 -31.19 22.30
C GLU A 86 -14.97 -31.66 22.86
N ASN A 87 -14.16 -32.33 22.04
CA ASN A 87 -12.93 -33.01 22.47
C ASN A 87 -11.63 -32.42 21.88
N ALA A 88 -11.69 -31.38 21.08
CA ALA A 88 -10.48 -30.79 20.48
C ALA A 88 -10.59 -29.24 20.41
N LEU A 89 -9.67 -28.57 21.06
CA LEU A 89 -9.51 -27.11 20.94
C LEU A 89 -9.28 -26.75 19.47
N ASN A 90 -10.13 -25.85 18.95
CA ASN A 90 -10.05 -25.31 17.58
C ASN A 90 -10.33 -26.34 16.45
N ASP A 91 -11.01 -27.44 16.73
CA ASP A 91 -11.58 -28.30 15.70
C ASP A 91 -13.06 -27.89 15.48
N TYR A 92 -13.34 -27.43 14.24
CA TYR A 92 -14.64 -26.88 13.87
C TYR A 92 -15.34 -27.80 12.87
N GLN A 93 -16.51 -28.29 13.22
CA GLN A 93 -17.30 -29.18 12.36
C GLN A 93 -18.57 -28.48 11.87
N PRO A 94 -18.94 -28.64 10.59
CA PRO A 94 -20.18 -28.09 10.05
C PRO A 94 -21.38 -28.83 10.59
N ASP A 95 -22.38 -28.10 11.08
CA ASP A 95 -23.67 -28.62 11.45
C ASP A 95 -24.60 -28.67 10.23
N CYS A 96 -24.75 -29.83 9.62
CA CYS A 96 -25.62 -30.05 8.46
C CYS A 96 -27.11 -29.72 8.71
N SER A 97 -27.54 -29.57 9.96
CA SER A 97 -28.91 -29.22 10.27
C SER A 97 -29.23 -27.73 10.12
N GLN A 98 -28.20 -26.87 10.18
CA GLN A 98 -28.33 -25.42 10.15
C GLN A 98 -27.48 -24.79 9.05
N ARG A 99 -28.15 -24.23 8.03
CA ARG A 99 -27.50 -23.55 6.95
C ARG A 99 -28.00 -22.11 6.81
N ALA A 100 -27.14 -21.21 6.39
CA ALA A 100 -27.45 -19.81 6.08
C ALA A 100 -26.97 -19.46 4.67
N GLY A 101 -27.87 -18.91 3.85
CA GLY A 101 -27.51 -18.43 2.50
C GLY A 101 -26.74 -17.11 2.59
N ILE A 102 -25.79 -16.88 1.69
CA ILE A 102 -25.09 -15.59 1.59
C ILE A 102 -26.09 -14.54 1.13
N GLU A 103 -26.16 -13.43 1.86
CA GLU A 103 -26.99 -12.27 1.54
C GLU A 103 -26.13 -11.13 1.02
N PHE A 104 -26.54 -10.54 -0.11
CA PHE A 104 -25.94 -9.31 -0.59
C PHE A 104 -26.63 -8.11 0.05
N PHE A 105 -25.85 -7.05 0.31
CA PHE A 105 -26.30 -5.86 1.01
C PHE A 105 -26.90 -6.15 2.40
N SER A 106 -26.29 -7.12 3.10
CA SER A 106 -26.70 -7.53 4.45
C SER A 106 -26.53 -6.38 5.46
N GLN A 107 -27.36 -6.37 6.50
CA GLN A 107 -27.15 -5.52 7.67
C GLN A 107 -26.15 -6.19 8.62
N GLY A 108 -25.24 -5.38 9.17
CA GLY A 108 -24.21 -5.82 10.10
C GLY A 108 -23.72 -4.69 11.00
N ASP A 109 -22.46 -4.74 11.37
CA ASP A 109 -21.81 -3.75 12.23
C ASP A 109 -21.86 -2.34 11.61
N SER A 110 -21.93 -1.31 12.45
CA SER A 110 -21.84 0.06 11.97
C SER A 110 -20.41 0.42 11.58
N TYR A 111 -20.25 1.08 10.45
CA TYR A 111 -18.96 1.59 9.98
C TYR A 111 -19.10 3.01 9.43
N THR A 112 -17.97 3.72 9.35
CA THR A 112 -17.90 5.05 8.75
C THR A 112 -16.92 5.06 7.57
N ILE A 113 -17.35 5.62 6.44
CA ILE A 113 -16.47 5.84 5.28
C ILE A 113 -15.86 7.22 5.40
N LEU A 114 -14.52 7.29 5.45
CA LEU A 114 -13.74 8.52 5.56
C LEU A 114 -14.19 9.46 6.71
N GLY A 115 -14.83 8.92 7.74
CA GLY A 115 -15.34 9.70 8.87
C GLY A 115 -16.55 10.59 8.55
N MET A 116 -17.14 10.52 7.34
CA MET A 116 -18.23 11.38 6.90
C MET A 116 -19.57 10.65 6.74
N PHE A 117 -19.56 9.43 6.25
CA PHE A 117 -20.77 8.66 5.96
C PHE A 117 -20.81 7.40 6.82
N SER A 118 -21.82 7.27 7.67
CA SER A 118 -22.07 6.06 8.45
C SER A 118 -23.09 5.16 7.79
N SER A 119 -22.84 3.85 7.82
CA SER A 119 -23.75 2.83 7.28
C SER A 119 -23.64 1.54 8.10
N THR A 120 -24.67 0.68 7.98
CA THR A 120 -24.68 -0.67 8.56
C THR A 120 -24.85 -1.73 7.45
N ARG A 121 -24.82 -1.33 6.18
CA ARG A 121 -24.98 -2.25 5.06
C ARG A 121 -23.63 -2.67 4.52
N HIS A 122 -23.38 -3.98 4.52
CA HIS A 122 -22.19 -4.61 3.96
C HIS A 122 -22.47 -5.22 2.61
N LEU A 123 -21.46 -5.35 1.76
CA LEU A 123 -21.59 -5.93 0.41
C LEU A 123 -22.21 -7.33 0.43
N PHE A 124 -21.81 -8.14 1.41
CA PHE A 124 -22.33 -9.49 1.64
C PHE A 124 -22.18 -9.87 3.12
N GLY A 125 -22.97 -10.87 3.52
CA GLY A 125 -22.92 -11.42 4.87
C GLY A 125 -23.82 -12.65 4.98
N VAL A 126 -23.99 -13.17 6.18
CA VAL A 126 -24.89 -14.27 6.52
C VAL A 126 -25.69 -13.91 7.77
N GLN A 127 -26.86 -14.50 7.92
CA GLN A 127 -27.69 -14.30 9.11
C GLN A 127 -27.19 -15.17 10.28
N ALA A 128 -27.26 -14.62 11.49
CA ALA A 128 -26.99 -15.37 12.70
C ALA A 128 -27.92 -16.60 12.80
N PRO A 129 -27.48 -17.73 13.37
CA PRO A 129 -26.23 -17.94 14.10
C PRO A 129 -25.03 -18.35 13.24
N ALA A 130 -25.13 -18.33 11.91
CA ALA A 130 -24.00 -18.69 11.04
C ALA A 130 -22.99 -17.55 10.94
N ASN A 131 -21.71 -17.91 10.76
CA ASN A 131 -20.62 -16.97 10.54
C ASN A 131 -19.94 -17.22 9.19
N LEU A 132 -19.49 -16.14 8.54
CA LEU A 132 -18.80 -16.21 7.25
C LEU A 132 -17.38 -15.64 7.41
N PHE A 133 -16.41 -16.50 7.64
CA PHE A 133 -14.98 -16.15 7.76
C PHE A 133 -14.25 -16.56 6.49
N LEU A 134 -14.22 -15.70 5.47
CA LEU A 134 -13.62 -16.02 4.16
C LEU A 134 -12.13 -16.40 4.27
N MET A 135 -11.42 -15.80 5.22
CA MET A 135 -9.99 -16.04 5.47
C MET A 135 -9.75 -16.59 6.89
N GLY A 136 -10.78 -17.18 7.52
CA GLY A 136 -10.69 -17.67 8.90
C GLY A 136 -10.65 -16.55 9.92
N THR A 137 -10.38 -16.93 11.19
CA THR A 137 -10.27 -15.99 12.31
C THR A 137 -8.89 -16.02 12.95
N ASP A 138 -8.60 -14.99 13.76
CA ASP A 138 -7.42 -14.95 14.62
C ASP A 138 -7.68 -15.59 16.00
N GLY A 139 -6.69 -15.52 16.91
CA GLY A 139 -6.79 -16.07 18.26
C GLY A 139 -7.87 -15.43 19.15
N PHE A 140 -8.41 -14.27 18.75
CA PHE A 140 -9.52 -13.60 19.43
C PHE A 140 -10.88 -13.84 18.75
N GLY A 141 -10.92 -14.67 17.69
CA GLY A 141 -12.12 -14.89 16.89
C GLY A 141 -12.48 -13.74 15.97
N ARG A 142 -11.54 -12.83 15.65
CA ARG A 142 -11.78 -11.70 14.73
C ARG A 142 -11.60 -12.16 13.29
N ASP A 143 -12.48 -11.71 12.38
CA ASP A 143 -12.44 -12.10 10.97
C ASP A 143 -11.19 -11.55 10.26
N GLN A 144 -10.38 -12.48 9.73
CA GLN A 144 -9.12 -12.14 9.05
C GLN A 144 -9.33 -11.38 7.75
N PHE A 145 -10.41 -11.66 7.01
CA PHE A 145 -10.71 -10.93 5.77
C PHE A 145 -11.06 -9.47 6.04
N SER A 146 -11.97 -9.20 6.99
CA SER A 146 -12.31 -7.84 7.41
C SER A 146 -11.06 -7.09 7.89
N ARG A 147 -10.28 -7.70 8.76
CA ARG A 147 -9.04 -7.10 9.28
C ARG A 147 -8.01 -6.85 8.17
N LEU A 148 -7.92 -7.72 7.17
CA LEU A 148 -7.02 -7.53 6.02
C LEU A 148 -7.38 -6.27 5.21
N LEU A 149 -8.68 -6.03 5.00
CA LEU A 149 -9.17 -4.84 4.28
C LEU A 149 -8.91 -3.55 5.09
N TYR A 150 -9.27 -3.53 6.36
CA TYR A 150 -9.01 -2.40 7.25
C TYR A 150 -7.51 -2.18 7.49
N GLY A 151 -6.72 -3.25 7.61
CA GLY A 151 -5.27 -3.17 7.69
C GLY A 151 -4.63 -2.61 6.43
N GLY A 152 -5.25 -2.88 5.28
CA GLY A 152 -4.87 -2.26 4.02
C GLY A 152 -5.06 -0.74 4.03
N GLN A 153 -6.10 -0.20 4.69
CA GLN A 153 -6.24 1.25 4.85
C GLN A 153 -5.00 1.85 5.53
N VAL A 154 -4.60 1.24 6.63
CA VAL A 154 -3.44 1.69 7.41
C VAL A 154 -2.15 1.60 6.58
N SER A 155 -1.85 0.41 6.05
CA SER A 155 -0.56 0.15 5.39
C SER A 155 -0.42 0.90 4.05
N LEU A 156 -1.47 0.93 3.20
CA LEU A 156 -1.43 1.65 1.91
C LEU A 156 -1.42 3.17 2.11
N PHE A 157 -2.21 3.67 3.06
CA PHE A 157 -2.26 5.11 3.34
C PHE A 157 -0.94 5.61 3.93
N ALA A 158 -0.31 4.85 4.83
CA ALA A 158 1.02 5.16 5.36
C ALA A 158 2.05 5.33 4.25
N GLY A 159 2.13 4.37 3.33
CA GLY A 159 3.05 4.41 2.20
C GLY A 159 2.81 5.61 1.28
N PHE A 160 1.53 5.87 0.95
CA PHE A 160 1.16 7.00 0.08
C PHE A 160 1.47 8.36 0.71
N VAL A 161 1.06 8.58 1.98
CA VAL A 161 1.27 9.86 2.68
C VAL A 161 2.76 10.12 2.91
N ALA A 162 3.52 9.10 3.32
CA ALA A 162 4.97 9.23 3.47
C ALA A 162 5.67 9.57 2.14
N ALA A 163 5.26 8.94 1.03
CA ALA A 163 5.82 9.22 -0.30
C ALA A 163 5.45 10.62 -0.77
N ALA A 164 4.22 11.07 -0.56
CA ALA A 164 3.79 12.43 -0.87
C ALA A 164 4.58 13.46 -0.06
N PHE A 165 4.77 13.23 1.23
CA PHE A 165 5.58 14.09 2.09
C PHE A 165 7.04 14.16 1.60
N SER A 166 7.65 13.01 1.29
CA SER A 166 9.01 12.93 0.73
C SER A 166 9.13 13.63 -0.63
N ALA A 167 8.12 13.50 -1.49
CA ALA A 167 8.11 14.16 -2.80
C ALA A 167 7.99 15.69 -2.67
N ILE A 168 7.10 16.17 -1.78
CA ILE A 168 6.90 17.61 -1.54
C ILE A 168 8.17 18.23 -0.96
N THR A 169 8.72 17.65 0.10
CA THR A 169 9.96 18.16 0.73
C THR A 169 11.14 18.06 -0.22
N GLY A 170 11.24 16.98 -0.99
CA GLY A 170 12.24 16.79 -2.03
C GLY A 170 12.10 17.82 -3.17
N LEU A 171 10.87 18.13 -3.59
CA LEU A 171 10.59 19.17 -4.59
C LEU A 171 11.03 20.55 -4.10
N LEU A 172 10.70 20.91 -2.86
CA LEU A 172 11.03 22.20 -2.28
C LEU A 172 12.55 22.35 -2.11
N LEU A 173 13.19 21.42 -1.43
CA LEU A 173 14.62 21.49 -1.14
C LEU A 173 15.48 21.32 -2.42
N GLY A 174 15.15 20.34 -3.26
CA GLY A 174 15.84 20.13 -4.54
C GLY A 174 15.58 21.26 -5.53
N GLY A 175 14.36 21.84 -5.49
CA GLY A 175 13.98 23.01 -6.30
C GLY A 175 14.81 24.25 -5.97
N ILE A 176 14.92 24.57 -4.70
CA ILE A 176 15.72 25.71 -4.20
C ILE A 176 17.21 25.45 -4.49
N ALA A 177 17.74 24.29 -4.16
CA ALA A 177 19.12 23.93 -4.39
C ALA A 177 19.52 24.04 -5.89
N GLY A 178 18.69 23.47 -6.77
CA GLY A 178 18.92 23.52 -8.22
C GLY A 178 18.80 24.91 -8.84
N MET A 179 17.90 25.76 -8.31
CA MET A 179 17.70 27.10 -8.84
C MET A 179 18.79 28.09 -8.42
N TYR A 180 19.11 28.12 -7.11
CA TYR A 180 20.04 29.12 -6.57
C TYR A 180 21.49 28.70 -6.64
N GLY A 181 21.79 27.40 -6.51
CA GLY A 181 23.16 26.88 -6.54
C GLY A 181 24.01 27.32 -5.36
N GLY A 182 25.35 27.24 -5.52
CA GLY A 182 26.33 27.74 -4.56
C GLY A 182 26.24 27.06 -3.19
N ARG A 183 26.48 27.82 -2.10
CA ARG A 183 26.50 27.30 -0.74
C ARG A 183 25.18 26.65 -0.28
N LEU A 184 24.04 27.15 -0.77
CA LEU A 184 22.74 26.55 -0.47
C LEU A 184 22.59 25.15 -1.07
N ASP A 185 23.06 25.01 -2.30
CA ASP A 185 23.07 23.72 -2.99
C ASP A 185 24.03 22.74 -2.29
N ASP A 186 25.25 23.17 -1.99
CA ASP A 186 26.23 22.33 -1.28
C ASP A 186 25.71 21.87 0.08
N ALA A 187 25.13 22.78 0.88
CA ALA A 187 24.58 22.46 2.17
C ALA A 187 23.39 21.47 2.07
N ALA A 188 22.43 21.74 1.15
CA ALA A 188 21.28 20.86 0.96
C ALA A 188 21.71 19.46 0.49
N MET A 189 22.67 19.35 -0.41
CA MET A 189 23.14 18.06 -0.91
C MET A 189 23.97 17.28 0.11
N ARG A 190 24.84 17.95 0.88
CA ARG A 190 25.55 17.29 1.99
C ARG A 190 24.59 16.78 3.05
N PHE A 191 23.55 17.56 3.38
CA PHE A 191 22.51 17.12 4.28
C PHE A 191 21.73 15.91 3.71
N ALA A 192 21.38 15.93 2.42
CA ALA A 192 20.74 14.78 1.77
C ALA A 192 21.62 13.52 1.77
N GLU A 193 22.94 13.69 1.62
CA GLU A 193 23.91 12.56 1.67
C GLU A 193 23.90 11.88 3.04
N VAL A 194 23.83 12.64 4.14
CA VAL A 194 23.69 12.08 5.49
C VAL A 194 22.47 11.17 5.58
N PHE A 195 21.29 11.62 5.09
CA PHE A 195 20.08 10.79 5.13
C PHE A 195 20.14 9.56 4.21
N ILE A 196 20.85 9.63 3.09
CA ILE A 196 21.02 8.46 2.20
C ILE A 196 21.99 7.42 2.82
N THR A 197 22.99 7.88 3.57
CA THR A 197 24.01 7.03 4.16
C THR A 197 23.51 6.30 5.41
N ILE A 198 22.62 6.94 6.18
CA ILE A 198 22.05 6.31 7.39
C ILE A 198 21.15 5.17 6.95
N PRO A 199 21.35 3.94 7.47
CA PRO A 199 20.41 2.86 7.25
C PRO A 199 19.07 3.21 7.89
N TRP A 200 18.11 3.62 7.05
CA TRP A 200 16.83 4.17 7.45
C TRP A 200 16.06 3.29 8.46
N PHE A 201 16.21 1.97 8.34
CA PHE A 201 15.55 1.02 9.23
C PHE A 201 16.02 1.15 10.68
N TYR A 202 17.35 1.28 10.90
CA TYR A 202 17.90 1.49 12.25
C TYR A 202 17.48 2.84 12.83
N LEU A 203 17.39 3.86 11.99
CA LEU A 203 16.90 5.17 12.43
C LEU A 203 15.45 5.10 12.91
N LEU A 204 14.58 4.37 12.17
CA LEU A 204 13.19 4.16 12.57
C LEU A 204 13.08 3.44 13.92
N ILE A 205 13.85 2.35 14.12
CA ILE A 205 13.88 1.62 15.39
C ILE A 205 14.39 2.54 16.52
N ALA A 206 15.45 3.29 16.27
CA ALA A 206 16.00 4.22 17.27
C ALA A 206 14.98 5.29 17.66
N VAL A 207 14.34 5.95 16.70
CA VAL A 207 13.28 6.95 16.99
C VAL A 207 12.14 6.32 17.78
N ARG A 208 11.68 5.13 17.39
CA ARG A 208 10.60 4.44 18.10
C ARG A 208 10.98 4.05 19.54
N ALA A 209 12.26 3.71 19.79
CA ALA A 209 12.73 3.38 21.12
C ALA A 209 12.69 4.56 22.11
N PHE A 210 12.73 5.80 21.63
CA PHE A 210 12.59 7.01 22.45
C PHE A 210 11.14 7.39 22.73
N LEU A 211 10.17 6.77 22.06
CA LEU A 211 8.75 7.09 22.21
C LEU A 211 8.11 6.23 23.31
N PRO A 212 7.11 6.75 24.04
CA PRO A 212 6.35 5.97 25.01
C PRO A 212 5.73 4.74 24.33
N LEU A 213 5.69 3.60 25.05
CA LEU A 213 5.07 2.38 24.56
C LEU A 213 3.54 2.54 24.41
N GLN A 214 2.93 3.35 25.30
CA GLN A 214 1.48 3.62 25.30
C GLN A 214 1.23 4.97 24.63
N ILE A 215 1.05 4.94 23.32
CA ILE A 215 0.62 6.10 22.52
C ILE A 215 -0.65 5.71 21.75
N SER A 216 -1.50 6.71 21.47
CA SER A 216 -2.70 6.44 20.68
C SER A 216 -2.33 5.94 19.28
N PRO A 217 -3.13 5.05 18.68
CA PRO A 217 -2.86 4.51 17.34
C PRO A 217 -2.69 5.58 16.27
N VAL A 218 -3.44 6.67 16.36
CA VAL A 218 -3.33 7.81 15.43
C VAL A 218 -1.98 8.50 15.57
N VAL A 219 -1.50 8.72 16.79
CA VAL A 219 -0.17 9.31 17.03
C VAL A 219 0.92 8.37 16.54
N ALA A 220 0.81 7.06 16.79
CA ALA A 220 1.73 6.07 16.27
C ALA A 220 1.80 6.10 14.74
N PHE A 221 0.64 6.15 14.07
CA PHE A 221 0.57 6.28 12.62
C PHE A 221 1.27 7.54 12.12
N LEU A 222 0.93 8.70 12.67
CA LEU A 222 1.53 9.98 12.26
C LEU A 222 3.04 10.01 12.46
N LEU A 223 3.53 9.42 13.55
CA LEU A 223 4.97 9.31 13.83
C LEU A 223 5.69 8.43 12.81
N VAL A 224 5.14 7.23 12.54
CA VAL A 224 5.71 6.32 11.54
C VAL A 224 5.79 7.01 10.18
N VAL A 225 4.67 7.58 9.72
CA VAL A 225 4.59 8.29 8.43
C VAL A 225 5.56 9.48 8.37
N SER A 226 5.63 10.28 9.45
CA SER A 226 6.52 11.45 9.51
C SER A 226 7.97 11.05 9.45
N VAL A 227 8.39 10.04 10.21
CA VAL A 227 9.80 9.60 10.24
C VAL A 227 10.20 9.01 8.88
N ILE A 228 9.36 8.14 8.29
CA ILE A 228 9.62 7.57 6.97
C ILE A 228 9.69 8.68 5.91
N GLY A 229 8.76 9.64 5.96
CA GLY A 229 8.70 10.76 5.03
C GLY A 229 9.90 11.70 5.15
N ILE A 230 10.32 12.03 6.40
CA ILE A 230 11.50 12.87 6.67
C ILE A 230 12.79 12.19 6.20
N VAL A 231 12.91 10.88 6.33
CA VAL A 231 14.10 10.17 5.82
C VAL A 231 14.10 10.07 4.30
N GLY A 232 12.92 9.91 3.71
CA GLY A 232 12.76 9.63 2.28
C GLY A 232 12.98 10.80 1.32
N TRP A 233 13.01 12.05 1.78
CA TRP A 233 13.06 13.25 0.93
C TRP A 233 14.33 13.39 0.09
N SER A 234 15.43 12.83 0.56
CA SER A 234 16.78 13.06 0.00
C SER A 234 16.93 12.58 -1.47
N ARG A 235 16.35 11.43 -1.83
CA ARG A 235 16.37 10.92 -3.21
C ARG A 235 15.55 11.79 -4.16
N PRO A 236 14.27 12.13 -3.89
CA PRO A 236 13.51 13.08 -4.69
C PRO A 236 14.21 14.42 -4.84
N ALA A 237 14.82 14.97 -3.79
CA ALA A 237 15.51 16.25 -3.84
C ALA A 237 16.67 16.24 -4.82
N ARG A 238 17.51 15.20 -4.81
CA ARG A 238 18.63 15.06 -5.76
C ARG A 238 18.16 14.95 -7.21
N LEU A 239 17.09 14.23 -7.47
CA LEU A 239 16.51 14.09 -8.80
C LEU A 239 15.93 15.41 -9.30
N VAL A 240 15.13 16.10 -8.48
CA VAL A 240 14.56 17.40 -8.78
C VAL A 240 15.66 18.43 -9.06
N ARG A 241 16.68 18.49 -8.20
CA ARG A 241 17.85 19.35 -8.40
C ARG A 241 18.51 19.11 -9.76
N GLY A 242 18.75 17.84 -10.12
CA GLY A 242 19.38 17.49 -11.39
C GLY A 242 18.57 17.96 -12.60
N VAL A 243 17.25 17.79 -12.58
CA VAL A 243 16.34 18.28 -13.62
C VAL A 243 16.41 19.81 -13.73
N ILE A 244 16.35 20.52 -12.60
CA ILE A 244 16.35 21.99 -12.58
C ILE A 244 17.69 22.56 -13.04
N LEU A 245 18.83 21.98 -12.61
CA LEU A 245 20.15 22.38 -13.08
C LEU A 245 20.28 22.25 -14.59
N SER A 246 19.81 21.15 -15.18
CA SER A 246 19.82 20.97 -16.63
C SER A 246 18.86 21.93 -17.36
N ALA A 247 17.68 22.17 -16.77
CA ALA A 247 16.62 22.95 -17.41
C ALA A 247 16.88 24.45 -17.35
N ARG A 248 17.54 24.97 -16.30
CA ARG A 248 17.79 26.41 -16.14
C ARG A 248 18.70 27.00 -17.22
N GLU A 249 19.48 26.17 -17.92
CA GLU A 249 20.38 26.55 -18.98
C GLU A 249 19.75 26.46 -20.39
N ARG A 250 18.47 26.01 -20.46
CA ARG A 250 17.77 25.95 -21.75
C ARG A 250 17.37 27.31 -22.25
N ASN A 251 17.38 27.49 -23.59
CA ASN A 251 17.16 28.77 -24.27
C ASN A 251 15.87 29.48 -23.84
N PHE A 252 14.78 28.76 -23.60
CA PHE A 252 13.51 29.38 -23.19
C PHE A 252 13.58 29.98 -21.79
N VAL A 253 14.38 29.39 -20.86
CA VAL A 253 14.59 29.94 -19.51
C VAL A 253 15.48 31.14 -19.56
N LEU A 254 16.56 31.08 -20.37
CA LEU A 254 17.48 32.21 -20.58
C LEU A 254 16.77 33.40 -21.24
N ALA A 255 15.91 33.15 -22.23
CA ALA A 255 15.10 34.20 -22.85
C ALA A 255 14.16 34.87 -21.83
N ALA A 256 13.39 34.04 -21.03
CA ALA A 256 12.53 34.60 -20.00
C ALA A 256 13.30 35.42 -18.96
N LYS A 257 14.50 34.99 -18.57
CA LYS A 257 15.40 35.75 -17.69
C LYS A 257 15.87 37.05 -18.34
N GLY A 258 16.18 37.05 -19.63
CA GLY A 258 16.54 38.25 -20.40
C GLY A 258 15.40 39.28 -20.45
N PHE A 259 14.15 38.86 -20.43
CA PHE A 259 12.96 39.71 -20.28
C PHE A 259 12.63 40.13 -18.83
N GLY A 260 13.53 39.86 -17.88
CA GLY A 260 13.37 40.33 -16.51
C GLY A 260 12.58 39.39 -15.60
N ALA A 261 12.35 38.13 -15.99
CA ALA A 261 11.65 37.17 -15.13
C ALA A 261 12.46 36.87 -13.84
N SER A 262 11.79 36.96 -12.68
CA SER A 262 12.41 36.64 -11.39
C SER A 262 12.70 35.15 -11.23
N ASN A 263 13.69 34.81 -10.40
CA ASN A 263 14.02 33.40 -10.10
C ASN A 263 12.82 32.59 -9.56
N ALA A 264 11.99 33.20 -8.72
CA ALA A 264 10.79 32.57 -8.20
C ALA A 264 9.75 32.30 -9.30
N TYR A 265 9.58 33.22 -10.23
CA TYR A 265 8.70 33.03 -11.38
C TYR A 265 9.22 31.89 -12.29
N LEU A 266 10.52 31.92 -12.64
CA LEU A 266 11.17 30.88 -13.45
C LEU A 266 11.02 29.49 -12.80
N LEU A 267 11.29 29.40 -11.50
CA LEU A 267 11.16 28.16 -10.75
C LEU A 267 9.71 27.63 -10.81
N ARG A 268 8.73 28.45 -10.45
CA ARG A 268 7.34 28.02 -10.33
C ARG A 268 6.68 27.73 -11.68
N ARG A 269 6.93 28.59 -12.70
CA ARG A 269 6.21 28.53 -13.97
C ARG A 269 6.88 27.64 -15.01
N HIS A 270 8.20 27.55 -15.00
CA HIS A 270 8.96 26.84 -16.03
C HIS A 270 9.65 25.58 -15.53
N LEU A 271 10.30 25.62 -14.36
CA LEU A 271 11.18 24.53 -13.93
C LEU A 271 10.45 23.43 -13.14
N ILE A 272 9.61 23.79 -12.16
CA ILE A 272 8.83 22.81 -11.39
C ILE A 272 7.96 21.91 -12.28
N PRO A 273 7.23 22.40 -13.30
CA PRO A 273 6.44 21.53 -14.16
C PRO A 273 7.26 20.44 -14.85
N LEU A 274 8.52 20.69 -15.16
CA LEU A 274 9.42 19.71 -15.77
C LEU A 274 9.82 18.58 -14.81
N THR A 275 9.70 18.80 -13.51
CA THR A 275 10.06 17.79 -12.49
C THR A 275 8.93 16.80 -12.21
N PHE A 276 7.68 17.09 -12.62
CA PHE A 276 6.53 16.24 -12.26
C PHE A 276 6.64 14.80 -12.74
N SER A 277 7.12 14.59 -13.96
CA SER A 277 7.27 13.24 -14.50
C SER A 277 8.28 12.41 -13.70
N VAL A 278 9.38 13.02 -13.30
CA VAL A 278 10.42 12.38 -12.47
C VAL A 278 9.90 12.14 -11.06
N LEU A 279 9.17 13.10 -10.47
CA LEU A 279 8.57 12.96 -9.14
C LEU A 279 7.52 11.84 -9.12
N LEU A 280 6.62 11.77 -10.10
CA LEU A 280 5.62 10.71 -10.19
C LEU A 280 6.27 9.32 -10.29
N THR A 281 7.33 9.22 -11.11
CA THR A 281 8.10 7.97 -11.18
C THR A 281 8.74 7.63 -9.84
N GLN A 282 9.32 8.63 -9.18
CA GLN A 282 9.94 8.43 -7.87
C GLN A 282 8.91 8.03 -6.80
N MET A 283 7.71 8.63 -6.81
CA MET A 283 6.62 8.22 -5.92
C MET A 283 6.20 6.77 -6.15
N ALA A 284 6.08 6.34 -7.41
CA ALA A 284 5.74 4.95 -7.73
C ALA A 284 6.78 3.95 -7.20
N VAL A 285 8.03 4.36 -7.02
CA VAL A 285 9.10 3.56 -6.41
C VAL A 285 9.06 3.64 -4.88
N LEU A 286 8.79 4.82 -4.32
CA LEU A 286 8.83 5.05 -2.87
C LEU A 286 7.63 4.45 -2.14
N ILE A 287 6.42 4.49 -2.73
CA ILE A 287 5.20 4.00 -2.08
C ILE A 287 5.37 2.54 -1.60
N PRO A 288 5.74 1.56 -2.45
CA PRO A 288 5.92 0.19 -1.98
C PRO A 288 7.04 0.05 -0.94
N GLN A 289 8.11 0.83 -1.04
CA GLN A 289 9.18 0.82 -0.03
C GLN A 289 8.67 1.29 1.34
N PHE A 290 7.81 2.30 1.37
CA PHE A 290 7.26 2.86 2.61
C PHE A 290 6.12 2.01 3.18
N ILE A 291 5.33 1.34 2.32
CA ILE A 291 4.39 0.30 2.76
C ILE A 291 5.17 -0.82 3.47
N LEU A 292 6.26 -1.30 2.85
CA LEU A 292 7.09 -2.33 3.46
C LEU A 292 7.71 -1.87 4.79
N ALA A 293 8.14 -0.61 4.87
CA ALA A 293 8.66 -0.03 6.09
C ALA A 293 7.62 -0.03 7.23
N GLU A 294 6.38 0.38 6.94
CA GLU A 294 5.27 0.33 7.90
C GLU A 294 4.99 -1.10 8.32
N VAL A 295 4.87 -2.03 7.37
CA VAL A 295 4.60 -3.45 7.64
C VAL A 295 5.68 -4.05 8.56
N ILE A 296 6.96 -3.79 8.31
CA ILE A 296 8.06 -4.30 9.14
C ILE A 296 7.99 -3.68 10.54
N LEU A 297 7.77 -2.37 10.67
CA LEU A 297 7.68 -1.72 11.97
C LEU A 297 6.49 -2.26 12.78
N SER A 298 5.33 -2.39 12.16
CA SER A 298 4.13 -2.94 12.80
C SER A 298 4.31 -4.42 13.17
N PHE A 299 4.98 -5.21 12.32
CA PHE A 299 5.35 -6.59 12.61
C PHE A 299 6.25 -6.72 13.85
N LEU A 300 7.17 -5.77 14.05
CA LEU A 300 8.03 -5.71 15.24
C LEU A 300 7.35 -5.08 16.47
N GLY A 301 6.06 -4.74 16.38
CA GLY A 301 5.33 -4.08 17.47
C GLY A 301 5.69 -2.61 17.67
N LEU A 302 6.40 -2.00 16.71
CA LEU A 302 6.85 -0.61 16.75
C LEU A 302 5.94 0.35 15.96
N GLY A 303 4.96 -0.19 15.25
CA GLY A 303 3.98 0.56 14.45
C GLY A 303 2.68 0.80 15.19
N ILE A 304 1.58 0.68 14.43
CA ILE A 304 0.21 0.85 14.96
C ILE A 304 -0.14 -0.36 15.80
N GLY A 305 -0.62 -0.07 17.04
CA GLY A 305 -1.06 -1.09 17.97
C GLY A 305 -2.54 -1.44 17.81
N GLU A 306 -2.94 -2.56 18.45
CA GLU A 306 -4.33 -2.96 18.61
C GLU A 306 -5.18 -1.82 19.22
N PRO A 307 -6.49 -1.70 18.89
CA PRO A 307 -7.27 -2.65 18.09
C PRO A 307 -7.14 -2.49 16.57
N PHE A 308 -6.50 -1.42 16.08
CA PHE A 308 -6.41 -1.11 14.65
C PHE A 308 -5.51 -2.11 13.92
N PRO A 309 -6.04 -2.81 12.89
CA PRO A 309 -5.21 -3.70 12.10
C PRO A 309 -4.26 -2.94 11.18
N SER A 310 -3.09 -3.51 10.95
CA SER A 310 -2.22 -3.27 9.79
C SER A 310 -1.72 -4.62 9.28
N TRP A 311 -1.28 -4.68 8.03
CA TRP A 311 -0.76 -5.95 7.51
C TRP A 311 0.42 -6.48 8.34
N GLY A 312 1.21 -5.56 8.93
CA GLY A 312 2.33 -5.90 9.80
C GLY A 312 1.92 -6.48 11.16
N ASN A 313 1.00 -5.81 11.90
CA ASN A 313 0.61 -6.32 13.21
C ASN A 313 -0.24 -7.59 13.13
N MET A 314 -1.01 -7.77 12.05
CA MET A 314 -1.71 -9.04 11.78
C MET A 314 -0.71 -10.19 11.58
N LEU A 315 0.36 -9.95 10.80
CA LEU A 315 1.41 -10.94 10.58
C LEU A 315 2.22 -11.22 11.86
N ALA A 316 2.31 -10.26 12.79
CA ALA A 316 3.02 -10.45 14.06
C ALA A 316 2.47 -11.60 14.91
N GLN A 317 1.17 -11.91 14.78
CA GLN A 317 0.56 -13.05 15.46
C GLN A 317 1.15 -14.40 14.97
N ALA A 318 1.60 -14.47 13.72
CA ALA A 318 2.24 -15.65 13.17
C ALA A 318 3.71 -15.86 13.63
N GLN A 319 4.27 -14.99 14.48
CA GLN A 319 5.58 -15.22 15.11
C GLN A 319 5.55 -16.38 16.11
N GLN A 320 4.36 -16.73 16.62
CA GLN A 320 4.19 -17.88 17.50
C GLN A 320 4.25 -19.17 16.68
N TYR A 321 5.17 -20.07 17.01
CA TYR A 321 5.42 -21.30 16.25
C TYR A 321 4.16 -22.15 16.03
N HIS A 322 3.32 -22.32 17.05
CA HIS A 322 2.09 -23.09 16.92
C HIS A 322 1.08 -22.44 15.95
N VAL A 323 1.03 -21.10 15.89
CA VAL A 323 0.17 -20.38 14.95
C VAL A 323 0.68 -20.57 13.53
N LEU A 324 2.00 -20.45 13.34
CA LEU A 324 2.64 -20.58 12.04
C LEU A 324 2.39 -21.97 11.41
N VAL A 325 2.46 -23.03 12.21
CA VAL A 325 2.35 -24.42 11.73
C VAL A 325 0.89 -24.85 11.56
N SER A 326 0.00 -24.42 12.46
CA SER A 326 -1.37 -24.93 12.51
C SER A 326 -2.38 -24.10 11.71
N TYR A 327 -2.13 -22.80 11.51
CA TYR A 327 -3.13 -21.86 10.98
C TYR A 327 -2.56 -21.07 9.78
N TRP A 328 -2.44 -21.74 8.63
CA TRP A 328 -1.82 -21.19 7.41
C TRP A 328 -2.45 -19.86 6.94
N TRP A 329 -3.74 -19.62 7.21
CA TRP A 329 -4.43 -18.38 6.85
C TRP A 329 -3.92 -17.16 7.60
N MET A 330 -3.26 -17.35 8.74
CA MET A 330 -2.61 -16.27 9.48
C MET A 330 -1.41 -15.66 8.74
N LEU A 331 -0.93 -16.30 7.68
CA LEU A 331 0.13 -15.78 6.80
C LEU A 331 -0.39 -14.90 5.66
N LEU A 332 -1.70 -14.91 5.38
CA LEU A 332 -2.30 -14.16 4.27
C LEU A 332 -1.99 -12.65 4.31
N PRO A 333 -1.98 -11.98 5.48
CA PRO A 333 -1.59 -10.56 5.56
C PRO A 333 -0.18 -10.29 5.04
N GLY A 334 0.75 -11.24 5.18
CA GLY A 334 2.12 -11.13 4.64
C GLY A 334 2.18 -11.23 3.11
N LEU A 335 1.19 -11.86 2.48
CA LEU A 335 1.10 -11.97 1.02
C LEU A 335 0.37 -10.79 0.38
N ALA A 336 -0.44 -10.04 1.14
CA ALA A 336 -1.23 -8.93 0.63
C ALA A 336 -0.41 -7.81 -0.05
N PRO A 337 0.78 -7.41 0.45
CA PRO A 337 1.63 -6.41 -0.20
C PRO A 337 2.16 -6.84 -1.58
N VAL A 338 2.34 -8.13 -1.85
CA VAL A 338 3.02 -8.63 -3.05
C VAL A 338 2.39 -8.13 -4.35
N PRO A 339 1.08 -8.33 -4.62
CA PRO A 339 0.47 -7.83 -5.85
C PRO A 339 0.49 -6.30 -5.94
N VAL A 340 0.42 -5.60 -4.82
CA VAL A 340 0.55 -4.13 -4.77
C VAL A 340 1.94 -3.69 -5.21
N PHE A 341 2.99 -4.34 -4.72
CA PHE A 341 4.38 -4.04 -5.09
C PHE A 341 4.63 -4.29 -6.58
N LEU A 342 4.14 -5.41 -7.12
CA LEU A 342 4.24 -5.72 -8.54
C LEU A 342 3.54 -4.67 -9.41
N ALA A 343 2.37 -4.19 -9.00
CA ALA A 343 1.64 -3.17 -9.73
C ALA A 343 2.35 -1.80 -9.68
N TYR A 344 2.86 -1.38 -8.53
CA TYR A 344 3.64 -0.14 -8.42
C TYR A 344 4.96 -0.22 -9.21
N HIS A 345 5.63 -1.37 -9.20
CA HIS A 345 6.84 -1.59 -10.00
C HIS A 345 6.54 -1.46 -11.50
N SER A 346 5.49 -2.10 -11.99
CA SER A 346 5.05 -1.99 -13.38
C SER A 346 4.66 -0.55 -13.76
N LEU A 347 4.02 0.20 -12.83
CA LEU A 347 3.72 1.61 -13.02
C LEU A 347 5.00 2.45 -13.13
N ALA A 348 5.98 2.22 -12.26
CA ALA A 348 7.26 2.93 -12.27
C ALA A 348 8.02 2.71 -13.57
N GLU A 349 8.14 1.46 -14.06
CA GLU A 349 8.73 1.14 -15.36
C GLU A 349 8.04 1.90 -16.50
N THR A 350 6.72 1.90 -16.51
CA THR A 350 5.92 2.60 -17.55
C THR A 350 6.17 4.11 -17.55
N LEU A 351 6.28 4.73 -16.38
CA LEU A 351 6.57 6.16 -16.26
C LEU A 351 8.00 6.47 -16.73
N GLN A 352 8.98 5.61 -16.43
CA GLN A 352 10.36 5.77 -16.87
C GLN A 352 10.50 5.66 -18.40
N GLU A 353 9.81 4.72 -19.04
CA GLU A 353 9.80 4.58 -20.49
C GLU A 353 9.27 5.82 -21.20
N ARG A 354 8.20 6.43 -20.65
CA ARG A 354 7.67 7.69 -21.19
C ARG A 354 8.64 8.87 -21.10
N ILE A 355 9.38 8.96 -19.98
CA ILE A 355 10.39 10.01 -19.84
C ILE A 355 11.47 9.85 -20.91
N LYS A 356 11.94 8.61 -21.14
CA LYS A 356 12.95 8.31 -22.17
C LYS A 356 12.47 8.60 -23.58
N SER A 357 11.19 8.41 -23.90
CA SER A 357 10.64 8.64 -25.23
C SER A 357 10.41 10.13 -25.55
N ASN A 358 10.38 11.00 -24.54
CA ASN A 358 10.13 12.44 -24.67
C ASN A 358 11.42 13.29 -24.60
N ILE A 359 12.59 12.64 -24.42
CA ILE A 359 13.92 13.25 -24.49
C ILE A 359 14.54 13.01 -25.85
#